data_0dc66be3fa67e1e84e791a4a81fed01e
#
_entry.id   0dc66be3fa67e1e84e791a4a81fed01e
#
_cell.length_a   1.000
_cell.length_b   1.000
_cell.length_c   1.000
_cell.angle_alpha   90.00
_cell.angle_beta   90.00
_cell.angle_gamma   90.00
#
_symmetry.space_group_name_H-M   'P 1'
#
loop_
_entity.id
_entity.type
_entity.pdbx_description
1 polymer ?
#
loop_
_entity_poly.entity_id
_entity_poly.type
_entity_poly.pdbx_seq_one_letter_code
_entity_poly.pdbx_strand_id
1 'polypeptide(L)'
;MTQGLSKAWNSPLDERGIIGMASGLGLAGKRCVAEVQFADYIFNTIDLLKLIGNTSWASKGEFNMPIVVMTPTGSGIHGSIYHSHSFDAWASRLAGWKVVLPSTPLDAYGLMLAAIEDPNPVMYLIPKALMRARGSEKIPGEPADDKELRSMIDQPVDAAALKAWKPRWPKLEKYTVEIGKAKHVQEGSRATVVSYGRQMPIVEEIARRLRDEQGIDYDVFDLRTIYPYDWAAIKASVEKTGRVLYVNEDTEISNFGEHLLRRTVDELFYSLKVRPRVLAGKHIPGIGISPVLEDVSVPQAIHIEKEMVELATEPA
;
A
#
# COMPACT_ATOMS: atom_id res chain seq x y z
N MET A 1 -6.60 18.47 8.79
CA MET A 1 -6.54 18.35 7.33
C MET A 1 -7.57 19.20 6.59
N THR A 2 -8.77 19.39 7.15
CA THR A 2 -9.83 20.15 6.47
C THR A 2 -9.71 21.68 6.57
N GLN A 3 -8.88 22.19 7.47
CA GLN A 3 -8.73 23.62 7.69
C GLN A 3 -8.22 24.34 6.43
N GLY A 4 -9.00 25.30 5.96
CA GLY A 4 -8.65 26.09 4.77
C GLY A 4 -9.04 25.48 3.43
N LEU A 5 -9.66 24.31 3.40
CA LEU A 5 -10.18 23.66 2.19
C LEU A 5 -11.71 23.79 2.12
N SER A 6 -12.21 24.50 1.12
CA SER A 6 -13.65 24.78 0.97
C SER A 6 -14.50 23.56 0.62
N LYS A 7 -13.86 22.47 0.16
CA LYS A 7 -14.53 21.22 -0.24
C LYS A 7 -14.20 20.06 0.68
N ALA A 8 -13.63 20.33 1.85
CA ALA A 8 -13.32 19.32 2.86
C ALA A 8 -14.01 19.67 4.17
N TRP A 9 -14.59 18.67 4.82
CA TRP A 9 -15.29 18.82 6.11
C TRP A 9 -15.04 17.60 6.99
N ASN A 10 -15.20 17.79 8.29
CA ASN A 10 -15.20 16.69 9.25
C ASN A 10 -16.62 16.11 9.34
N SER A 11 -16.72 14.79 9.22
CA SER A 11 -17.94 14.06 9.53
C SER A 11 -18.04 13.77 11.03
N PRO A 12 -19.19 13.37 11.55
CA PRO A 12 -19.26 12.67 12.83
C PRO A 12 -18.35 11.44 12.83
N LEU A 13 -17.90 11.03 14.02
CA LEU A 13 -17.09 9.80 14.17
C LEU A 13 -18.01 8.57 14.09
N ASP A 14 -18.28 8.17 12.87
CA ASP A 14 -19.11 7.02 12.51
C ASP A 14 -18.68 6.52 11.13
N GLU A 15 -17.95 5.42 11.08
CA GLU A 15 -17.40 4.88 9.85
C GLU A 15 -18.51 4.45 8.87
N ARG A 16 -19.63 3.94 9.39
CA ARG A 16 -20.79 3.61 8.52
C ARG A 16 -21.40 4.87 7.91
N GLY A 17 -21.51 5.94 8.68
CA GLY A 17 -21.95 7.24 8.19
C GLY A 17 -20.98 7.83 7.15
N ILE A 18 -19.68 7.73 7.39
CA ILE A 18 -18.63 8.18 6.45
C ILE A 18 -18.76 7.44 5.11
N ILE A 19 -18.78 6.11 5.14
CA ILE A 19 -18.88 5.27 3.92
C ILE A 19 -20.25 5.42 3.26
N GLY A 20 -21.33 5.51 4.03
CA GLY A 20 -22.68 5.74 3.52
C GLY A 20 -22.82 7.08 2.80
N MET A 21 -22.24 8.16 3.35
CA MET A 21 -22.22 9.46 2.69
C MET A 21 -21.38 9.42 1.40
N ALA A 22 -20.20 8.80 1.42
CA ALA A 22 -19.39 8.63 0.24
C ALA A 22 -20.14 7.84 -0.86
N SER A 23 -20.85 6.79 -0.48
CA SER A 23 -21.72 6.02 -1.39
C SER A 23 -22.78 6.90 -2.05
N GLY A 24 -23.48 7.71 -1.26
CA GLY A 24 -24.50 8.66 -1.78
C GLY A 24 -23.92 9.68 -2.75
N LEU A 25 -22.71 10.21 -2.46
CA LEU A 25 -21.99 11.12 -3.35
C LEU A 25 -21.61 10.42 -4.66
N GLY A 26 -21.09 9.18 -4.58
CA GLY A 26 -20.76 8.37 -5.75
C GLY A 26 -21.95 8.12 -6.66
N LEU A 27 -23.10 7.70 -6.08
CA LEU A 27 -24.36 7.52 -6.83
C LEU A 27 -24.85 8.82 -7.47
N ALA A 28 -24.61 9.97 -6.84
CA ALA A 28 -24.88 11.29 -7.41
C ALA A 28 -23.84 11.74 -8.43
N GLY A 29 -22.92 10.88 -8.86
CA GLY A 29 -21.87 11.16 -9.83
C GLY A 29 -20.78 12.10 -9.33
N LYS A 30 -20.62 12.24 -8.01
CA LYS A 30 -19.55 13.08 -7.42
C LYS A 30 -18.35 12.23 -7.05
N ARG A 31 -17.16 12.77 -7.35
CA ARG A 31 -15.90 12.18 -6.88
C ARG A 31 -15.62 12.66 -5.46
N CYS A 32 -15.29 11.75 -4.57
CA CYS A 32 -14.92 12.11 -3.20
C CYS A 32 -13.82 11.17 -2.67
N VAL A 33 -13.08 11.67 -1.69
CA VAL A 33 -12.17 10.89 -0.87
C VAL A 33 -12.75 10.87 0.54
N ALA A 34 -13.11 9.69 1.00
CA ALA A 34 -13.60 9.46 2.37
C ALA A 34 -12.48 8.83 3.19
N GLU A 35 -12.15 9.45 4.33
CA GLU A 35 -11.10 8.94 5.22
C GLU A 35 -11.73 8.20 6.40
N VAL A 36 -11.31 6.94 6.59
CA VAL A 36 -11.48 6.18 7.82
C VAL A 36 -10.17 6.21 8.58
N GLN A 37 -10.21 6.57 9.85
CA GLN A 37 -9.04 6.94 10.64
C GLN A 37 -7.99 5.82 10.78
N PHE A 38 -8.43 4.56 10.88
CA PHE A 38 -7.58 3.36 10.90
C PHE A 38 -8.29 2.19 10.23
N ALA A 39 -7.55 1.31 9.59
CA ALA A 39 -8.07 0.13 8.94
C ALA A 39 -8.82 -0.80 9.91
N ASP A 40 -8.42 -0.81 11.17
CA ASP A 40 -9.08 -1.54 12.26
C ASP A 40 -10.57 -1.17 12.43
N TYR A 41 -10.94 0.05 12.09
CA TYR A 41 -12.33 0.55 12.25
C TYR A 41 -13.21 0.29 11.03
N ILE A 42 -12.62 -0.11 9.92
CA ILE A 42 -13.37 -0.30 8.67
C ILE A 42 -14.27 -1.56 8.70
N PHE A 43 -14.00 -2.50 9.61
CA PHE A 43 -14.71 -3.78 9.67
C PHE A 43 -16.21 -3.63 9.92
N ASN A 44 -16.66 -2.59 10.62
CA ASN A 44 -18.08 -2.34 10.83
C ASN A 44 -18.82 -1.85 9.56
N THR A 45 -18.10 -1.67 8.44
CA THR A 45 -18.63 -1.16 7.17
C THR A 45 -18.56 -2.17 6.02
N ILE A 46 -18.15 -3.40 6.28
CA ILE A 46 -17.90 -4.43 5.25
C ILE A 46 -19.10 -4.66 4.33
N ASP A 47 -20.31 -4.66 4.87
CA ASP A 47 -21.55 -4.79 4.11
C ASP A 47 -21.75 -3.62 3.14
N LEU A 48 -21.49 -2.39 3.56
CA LEU A 48 -21.54 -1.20 2.70
C LEU A 48 -20.46 -1.23 1.62
N LEU A 49 -19.24 -1.61 1.97
CA LEU A 49 -18.16 -1.76 1.00
C LEU A 49 -18.49 -2.81 -0.06
N LYS A 50 -19.10 -3.93 0.35
CA LYS A 50 -19.60 -4.95 -0.59
C LYS A 50 -20.67 -4.38 -1.52
N LEU A 51 -21.64 -3.63 -0.97
CA LEU A 51 -22.71 -3.00 -1.77
C LEU A 51 -22.12 -2.05 -2.80
N ILE A 52 -21.19 -1.19 -2.41
CA ILE A 52 -20.51 -0.23 -3.27
C ILE A 52 -19.78 -0.94 -4.42
N GLY A 53 -18.98 -1.97 -4.11
CA GLY A 53 -18.25 -2.74 -5.12
C GLY A 53 -19.17 -3.44 -6.12
N ASN A 54 -20.37 -3.85 -5.71
CA ASN A 54 -21.34 -4.51 -6.58
C ASN A 54 -22.18 -3.55 -7.43
N THR A 55 -22.20 -2.26 -7.14
CA THR A 55 -23.13 -1.30 -7.75
C THR A 55 -23.00 -1.25 -9.26
N SER A 56 -21.79 -1.08 -9.79
CA SER A 56 -21.55 -1.04 -11.24
C SER A 56 -21.93 -2.36 -11.93
N TRP A 57 -21.59 -3.49 -11.31
CA TRP A 57 -21.95 -4.81 -11.82
C TRP A 57 -23.46 -5.03 -11.84
N ALA A 58 -24.14 -4.76 -10.72
CA ALA A 58 -25.59 -4.98 -10.58
C ALA A 58 -26.41 -4.08 -11.50
N SER A 59 -25.94 -2.86 -11.76
CA SER A 59 -26.57 -1.91 -12.67
C SER A 59 -26.16 -2.08 -14.15
N LYS A 60 -25.34 -3.08 -14.49
CA LYS A 60 -24.78 -3.27 -15.83
C LYS A 60 -24.02 -2.04 -16.35
N GLY A 61 -23.32 -1.33 -15.44
CA GLY A 61 -22.53 -0.15 -15.75
C GLY A 61 -23.34 1.16 -15.80
N GLU A 62 -24.61 1.16 -15.46
CA GLU A 62 -25.43 2.38 -15.39
C GLU A 62 -24.98 3.32 -14.28
N PHE A 63 -24.60 2.75 -13.13
CA PHE A 63 -24.08 3.50 -11.99
C PHE A 63 -22.61 3.21 -11.75
N ASN A 64 -21.78 4.23 -11.87
CA ASN A 64 -20.40 4.19 -11.43
C ASN A 64 -20.30 4.62 -9.97
N MET A 65 -19.23 4.20 -9.30
CA MET A 65 -18.94 4.57 -7.90
C MET A 65 -17.55 5.21 -7.80
N PRO A 66 -17.36 6.45 -8.32
CA PRO A 66 -16.06 7.10 -8.39
C PRO A 66 -15.65 7.68 -7.03
N ILE A 67 -15.48 6.82 -6.05
CA ILE A 67 -15.11 7.18 -4.68
C ILE A 67 -13.79 6.55 -4.29
N VAL A 68 -13.03 7.26 -3.47
CA VAL A 68 -11.83 6.74 -2.82
C VAL A 68 -12.11 6.59 -1.33
N VAL A 69 -11.92 5.40 -0.79
CA VAL A 69 -11.88 5.17 0.66
C VAL A 69 -10.43 5.08 1.07
N MET A 70 -9.97 6.05 1.84
CA MET A 70 -8.59 6.17 2.30
C MET A 70 -8.51 5.75 3.77
N THR A 71 -7.57 4.86 4.11
CA THR A 71 -7.36 4.45 5.50
C THR A 71 -5.89 4.09 5.78
N PRO A 72 -5.34 4.55 6.92
CA PRO A 72 -4.06 4.09 7.41
C PRO A 72 -4.10 2.60 7.80
N THR A 73 -3.09 1.84 7.36
CA THR A 73 -2.99 0.39 7.54
C THR A 73 -1.62 -0.05 8.05
N GLY A 74 -1.53 -1.23 8.61
CA GLY A 74 -0.29 -1.89 8.99
C GLY A 74 0.26 -1.43 10.36
N SER A 75 1.41 -1.95 10.71
CA SER A 75 2.16 -1.69 11.95
C SER A 75 3.15 -0.53 11.81
N GLY A 76 4.05 -0.37 12.77
CA GLY A 76 5.17 0.57 12.73
C GLY A 76 4.94 1.89 13.46
N ILE A 77 3.87 2.01 14.23
CA ILE A 77 3.59 3.20 15.06
C ILE A 77 3.32 2.87 16.54
N HIS A 78 3.51 1.61 16.93
CA HIS A 78 3.17 1.12 18.28
C HIS A 78 1.70 1.37 18.65
N GLY A 79 0.81 1.14 17.68
CA GLY A 79 -0.60 1.46 17.78
C GLY A 79 -1.43 0.46 18.58
N SER A 80 -0.85 -0.66 19.03
CA SER A 80 -1.56 -1.73 19.73
C SER A 80 -2.64 -2.40 18.88
N ILE A 81 -3.52 -3.17 19.52
CA ILE A 81 -4.50 -4.08 18.91
C ILE A 81 -5.53 -3.42 18.00
N TYR A 82 -5.81 -2.11 18.17
CA TYR A 82 -6.82 -1.39 17.37
C TYR A 82 -6.25 -0.38 16.38
N HIS A 83 -4.90 -0.33 16.21
CA HIS A 83 -4.26 0.65 15.34
C HIS A 83 -3.09 0.05 14.56
N SER A 84 -3.01 -1.27 14.43
CA SER A 84 -1.88 -1.94 13.78
C SER A 84 -2.29 -2.97 12.75
N HIS A 85 -3.58 -3.09 12.45
CA HIS A 85 -4.09 -4.10 11.53
C HIS A 85 -3.73 -3.80 10.07
N SER A 86 -3.37 -4.83 9.32
CA SER A 86 -3.31 -4.81 7.87
C SER A 86 -4.68 -5.13 7.28
N PHE A 87 -5.04 -4.46 6.20
CA PHE A 87 -6.34 -4.60 5.54
C PHE A 87 -6.24 -4.99 4.07
N ASP A 88 -5.05 -5.22 3.56
CA ASP A 88 -4.78 -5.49 2.15
C ASP A 88 -5.47 -6.77 1.65
N ALA A 89 -5.31 -7.89 2.36
CA ALA A 89 -5.98 -9.14 1.99
C ALA A 89 -7.51 -9.05 2.12
N TRP A 90 -8.02 -8.39 3.16
CA TRP A 90 -9.46 -8.14 3.29
C TRP A 90 -10.00 -7.28 2.15
N ALA A 91 -9.30 -6.19 1.84
CA ALA A 91 -9.67 -5.30 0.74
C ALA A 91 -9.69 -6.02 -0.61
N SER A 92 -8.74 -6.91 -0.86
CA SER A 92 -8.66 -7.70 -2.10
C SER A 92 -9.84 -8.65 -2.32
N ARG A 93 -10.56 -9.02 -1.26
CA ARG A 93 -11.78 -9.86 -1.33
C ARG A 93 -13.04 -9.09 -1.66
N LEU A 94 -13.00 -7.77 -1.59
CA LEU A 94 -14.13 -6.91 -1.94
C LEU A 94 -14.21 -6.76 -3.46
N ALA A 95 -14.87 -7.69 -4.12
CA ALA A 95 -15.05 -7.67 -5.57
C ALA A 95 -15.67 -6.33 -6.04
N GLY A 96 -15.12 -5.78 -7.13
CA GLY A 96 -15.52 -4.48 -7.67
C GLY A 96 -14.70 -3.29 -7.14
N TRP A 97 -13.86 -3.47 -6.14
CA TRP A 97 -12.90 -2.47 -5.67
C TRP A 97 -11.54 -2.63 -6.33
N LYS A 98 -10.89 -1.51 -6.60
CA LYS A 98 -9.44 -1.47 -6.79
C LYS A 98 -8.77 -1.18 -5.46
N VAL A 99 -7.59 -1.76 -5.23
CA VAL A 99 -6.87 -1.63 -3.96
C VAL A 99 -5.45 -1.20 -4.25
N VAL A 100 -5.06 -0.04 -3.73
CA VAL A 100 -3.73 0.53 -3.90
C VAL A 100 -3.04 0.70 -2.56
N LEU A 101 -1.73 0.48 -2.51
CA LEU A 101 -0.91 0.54 -1.31
C LEU A 101 0.50 1.02 -1.70
N PRO A 102 0.75 2.35 -1.73
CA PRO A 102 2.02 2.93 -2.15
C PRO A 102 3.15 2.65 -1.14
N SER A 103 4.39 2.62 -1.65
CA SER A 103 5.59 2.45 -0.83
C SER A 103 6.49 3.70 -0.81
N THR A 104 6.24 4.68 -1.70
CA THR A 104 7.00 5.92 -1.80
C THR A 104 6.08 7.15 -1.84
N PRO A 105 6.56 8.35 -1.47
CA PRO A 105 5.77 9.59 -1.60
C PRO A 105 5.35 9.90 -3.04
N LEU A 106 6.21 9.64 -4.02
CA LEU A 106 5.89 9.87 -5.43
C LEU A 106 4.78 8.93 -5.92
N ASP A 107 4.87 7.64 -5.58
CA ASP A 107 3.81 6.68 -5.88
C ASP A 107 2.51 7.00 -5.13
N ALA A 108 2.61 7.47 -3.88
CA ALA A 108 1.45 7.90 -3.11
C ALA A 108 0.70 9.04 -3.79
N TYR A 109 1.43 10.05 -4.27
CA TYR A 109 0.83 11.16 -5.03
C TYR A 109 0.19 10.67 -6.34
N GLY A 110 0.96 9.90 -7.13
CA GLY A 110 0.49 9.44 -8.43
C GLY A 110 -0.69 8.47 -8.38
N LEU A 111 -0.68 7.55 -7.41
CA LEU A 111 -1.79 6.62 -7.19
C LEU A 111 -3.04 7.31 -6.63
N MET A 112 -2.89 8.35 -5.79
CA MET A 112 -4.04 9.12 -5.31
C MET A 112 -4.73 9.85 -6.45
N LEU A 113 -3.99 10.50 -7.34
CA LEU A 113 -4.58 11.13 -8.51
C LEU A 113 -5.25 10.12 -9.44
N ALA A 114 -4.61 8.98 -9.68
CA ALA A 114 -5.21 7.90 -10.47
C ALA A 114 -6.48 7.36 -9.82
N ALA A 115 -6.49 7.18 -8.50
CA ALA A 115 -7.65 6.71 -7.75
C ALA A 115 -8.83 7.71 -7.81
N ILE A 116 -8.57 9.01 -7.72
CA ILE A 116 -9.61 10.05 -7.86
C ILE A 116 -10.19 10.09 -9.27
N GLU A 117 -9.39 9.82 -10.29
CA GLU A 117 -9.81 9.82 -11.69
C GLU A 117 -10.54 8.52 -12.09
N ASP A 118 -10.39 7.45 -11.34
CA ASP A 118 -11.00 6.16 -11.65
C ASP A 118 -12.54 6.24 -11.52
N PRO A 119 -13.30 5.67 -12.46
CA PRO A 119 -14.76 5.60 -12.36
C PRO A 119 -15.26 4.55 -11.36
N ASN A 120 -14.40 3.65 -10.90
CA ASN A 120 -14.73 2.59 -9.94
C ASN A 120 -14.27 2.98 -8.52
N PRO A 121 -14.81 2.30 -7.50
CA PRO A 121 -14.37 2.55 -6.14
C PRO A 121 -12.93 2.06 -5.92
N VAL A 122 -12.12 2.89 -5.25
CA VAL A 122 -10.72 2.59 -4.93
C VAL A 122 -10.50 2.60 -3.42
N MET A 123 -9.99 1.52 -2.88
CA MET A 123 -9.48 1.44 -1.52
C MET A 123 -8.02 1.89 -1.54
N TYR A 124 -7.74 3.01 -0.88
CA TYR A 124 -6.41 3.60 -0.80
C TYR A 124 -5.82 3.36 0.59
N LEU A 125 -4.93 2.38 0.68
CA LEU A 125 -4.30 1.98 1.93
C LEU A 125 -3.00 2.77 2.16
N ILE A 126 -2.87 3.44 3.31
CA ILE A 126 -1.70 4.24 3.66
C ILE A 126 -0.85 3.45 4.66
N PRO A 127 0.37 3.02 4.30
CA PRO A 127 1.26 2.37 5.27
C PRO A 127 1.62 3.33 6.39
N LYS A 128 1.17 3.10 7.61
CA LYS A 128 1.40 3.99 8.77
C LYS A 128 2.89 4.23 9.04
N ALA A 129 3.70 3.19 8.94
CA ALA A 129 5.15 3.29 9.11
C ALA A 129 5.82 4.26 8.12
N LEU A 130 5.22 4.47 6.95
CA LEU A 130 5.78 5.31 5.89
C LEU A 130 5.20 6.74 5.85
N MET A 131 4.24 7.09 6.70
CA MET A 131 3.58 8.42 6.67
C MET A 131 4.54 9.59 6.85
N ARG A 132 5.72 9.37 7.44
CA ARG A 132 6.78 10.38 7.63
C ARG A 132 8.03 10.06 6.82
N ALA A 133 7.98 9.05 5.96
CA ALA A 133 9.09 8.70 5.10
C ALA A 133 9.35 9.81 4.07
N ARG A 134 10.62 10.01 3.74
CA ARG A 134 11.04 10.87 2.64
C ARG A 134 11.38 10.00 1.45
N GLY A 135 10.93 10.43 0.28
CA GLY A 135 11.31 9.77 -0.97
C GLY A 135 12.64 10.30 -1.48
N SER A 136 13.34 9.48 -2.23
CA SER A 136 14.49 9.88 -3.03
C SER A 136 14.06 10.64 -4.31
N GLU A 137 12.85 10.35 -4.79
CA GLU A 137 12.26 10.95 -5.99
C GLU A 137 11.36 12.13 -5.59
N LYS A 138 11.51 13.26 -6.25
CA LYS A 138 10.68 14.46 -6.04
C LYS A 138 9.34 14.31 -6.75
N ILE A 139 8.28 14.84 -6.13
CA ILE A 139 7.00 15.03 -6.82
C ILE A 139 7.17 16.16 -7.83
N PRO A 140 6.78 15.99 -9.11
CA PRO A 140 6.90 17.04 -10.11
C PRO A 140 6.24 18.36 -9.67
N GLY A 141 6.99 19.45 -9.75
CA GLY A 141 6.58 20.76 -9.27
C GLY A 141 6.91 21.07 -7.81
N GLU A 142 7.50 20.14 -7.06
CA GLU A 142 8.06 20.44 -5.74
C GLU A 142 9.28 21.35 -5.85
N PRO A 143 9.49 22.27 -4.88
CA PRO A 143 10.74 23.01 -4.76
C PRO A 143 11.95 22.07 -4.69
N ALA A 144 13.03 22.46 -5.37
CA ALA A 144 14.29 21.71 -5.32
C ALA A 144 14.91 21.72 -3.91
N ASP A 145 14.74 22.83 -3.19
CA ASP A 145 15.23 23.00 -1.82
C ASP A 145 14.19 22.52 -0.79
N ASP A 146 14.57 21.54 0.02
CA ASP A 146 13.73 21.02 1.11
C ASP A 146 13.40 22.06 2.18
N LYS A 147 14.24 23.08 2.38
CA LYS A 147 13.95 24.18 3.32
C LYS A 147 12.83 25.07 2.80
N GLU A 148 12.81 25.31 1.50
CA GLU A 148 11.74 26.04 0.86
C GLU A 148 10.42 25.29 1.00
N LEU A 149 10.39 23.98 0.65
CA LEU A 149 9.20 23.13 0.80
C LEU A 149 8.69 23.16 2.24
N ARG A 150 9.57 22.96 3.23
CA ARG A 150 9.19 23.00 4.66
C ARG A 150 8.61 24.36 5.05
N SER A 151 9.21 25.45 4.61
CA SER A 151 8.68 26.81 4.89
C SER A 151 7.26 27.01 4.37
N MET A 152 6.86 26.24 3.34
CA MET A 152 5.53 26.31 2.74
C MET A 152 4.51 25.46 3.48
N ILE A 153 4.88 24.27 3.97
CA ILE A 153 3.95 23.24 4.46
C ILE A 153 4.04 22.94 5.96
N ASP A 154 5.20 23.19 6.61
CA ASP A 154 5.37 22.87 8.03
C ASP A 154 4.59 23.83 8.91
N GLN A 155 3.89 23.25 9.90
CA GLN A 155 3.15 24.02 10.89
C GLN A 155 4.13 24.71 11.87
N PRO A 156 3.88 25.96 12.25
CA PRO A 156 4.66 26.61 13.29
C PRO A 156 4.39 25.95 14.63
N VAL A 157 5.41 25.90 15.49
CA VAL A 157 5.33 25.35 16.85
C VAL A 157 4.55 26.30 17.78
N ASP A 158 4.63 27.62 17.52
CA ASP A 158 3.96 28.64 18.32
C ASP A 158 2.44 28.59 18.14
N ALA A 159 1.70 28.52 19.25
CA ALA A 159 0.24 28.39 19.25
C ALA A 159 -0.48 29.63 18.67
N ALA A 160 0.08 30.81 18.78
CA ALA A 160 -0.52 32.02 18.23
C ALA A 160 -0.32 32.07 16.71
N ALA A 161 0.89 31.72 16.26
CA ALA A 161 1.20 31.61 14.84
C ALA A 161 0.36 30.50 14.16
N LEU A 162 0.13 29.38 14.86
CA LEU A 162 -0.68 28.25 14.35
C LEU A 162 -2.13 28.65 14.04
N LYS A 163 -2.72 29.55 14.81
CA LYS A 163 -4.11 30.01 14.58
C LYS A 163 -4.29 30.74 13.25
N ALA A 164 -3.26 31.46 12.81
CA ALA A 164 -3.28 32.21 11.54
C ALA A 164 -2.64 31.43 10.38
N TRP A 165 -1.98 30.31 10.69
CA TRP A 165 -1.21 29.57 9.70
C TRP A 165 -2.13 28.87 8.68
N LYS A 166 -1.69 28.93 7.43
CA LYS A 166 -2.24 28.14 6.31
C LYS A 166 -1.09 27.60 5.49
N PRO A 167 -1.13 26.32 5.09
CA PRO A 167 -0.10 25.78 4.22
C PRO A 167 -0.13 26.52 2.85
N ARG A 168 1.04 26.77 2.33
CA ARG A 168 1.23 27.27 0.96
C ARG A 168 1.65 26.07 0.11
N TRP A 169 0.69 25.34 -0.41
CA TRP A 169 0.99 24.18 -1.23
C TRP A 169 1.79 24.58 -2.47
N PRO A 170 2.89 23.85 -2.81
CA PRO A 170 3.57 24.04 -4.06
C PRO A 170 2.63 23.75 -5.23
N LYS A 171 2.88 24.36 -6.37
CA LYS A 171 2.13 24.08 -7.60
C LYS A 171 2.66 22.80 -8.22
N LEU A 172 2.16 21.68 -7.74
CA LEU A 172 2.53 20.35 -8.24
C LEU A 172 2.03 20.16 -9.67
N GLU A 173 2.82 19.46 -10.47
CA GLU A 173 2.41 19.02 -11.80
C GLU A 173 1.60 17.73 -11.70
N LYS A 174 0.73 17.50 -12.68
CA LYS A 174 -0.03 16.28 -12.77
C LYS A 174 0.92 15.11 -13.03
N TYR A 175 0.95 14.15 -12.12
CA TYR A 175 1.66 12.88 -12.25
C TYR A 175 0.73 11.77 -11.80
N THR A 176 0.54 10.74 -12.62
CA THR A 176 -0.32 9.60 -12.31
C THR A 176 0.46 8.30 -12.45
N VAL A 177 0.17 7.36 -11.58
CA VAL A 177 0.67 5.98 -11.63
C VAL A 177 -0.48 5.07 -12.09
N GLU A 178 -0.24 4.27 -13.10
CA GLU A 178 -1.25 3.34 -13.62
C GLU A 178 -1.58 2.27 -12.56
N ILE A 179 -2.86 2.20 -12.18
CA ILE A 179 -3.36 1.16 -11.25
C ILE A 179 -3.29 -0.19 -11.94
N GLY A 180 -2.66 -1.17 -11.31
CA GLY A 180 -2.46 -2.51 -11.87
C GLY A 180 -1.07 -2.74 -12.47
N LYS A 181 -0.15 -1.76 -12.36
CA LYS A 181 1.23 -1.88 -12.79
C LYS A 181 2.20 -1.86 -11.64
N ALA A 182 3.03 -2.90 -11.56
CA ALA A 182 4.13 -2.96 -10.61
C ALA A 182 5.28 -2.02 -11.02
N LYS A 183 6.04 -1.53 -10.04
CA LYS A 183 7.32 -0.85 -10.29
C LYS A 183 8.44 -1.90 -10.25
N HIS A 184 9.23 -1.98 -11.32
CA HIS A 184 10.46 -2.74 -11.33
C HIS A 184 11.54 -1.91 -10.64
N VAL A 185 11.88 -2.30 -9.40
CA VAL A 185 12.75 -1.53 -8.51
C VAL A 185 14.21 -1.84 -8.76
N GLN A 186 14.53 -3.11 -8.97
CA GLN A 186 15.89 -3.58 -9.27
C GLN A 186 15.80 -4.75 -10.25
N GLU A 187 16.58 -4.67 -11.31
CA GLU A 187 16.76 -5.81 -12.22
C GLU A 187 17.78 -6.79 -11.64
N GLY A 188 17.49 -8.09 -11.80
CA GLY A 188 18.36 -9.17 -11.35
C GLY A 188 17.98 -10.51 -11.96
N SER A 189 18.79 -11.53 -11.68
CA SER A 189 18.66 -12.86 -12.29
C SER A 189 18.59 -14.01 -11.28
N ARG A 190 18.96 -13.75 -10.02
CA ARG A 190 19.14 -14.81 -9.03
C ARG A 190 17.81 -15.29 -8.42
N ALA A 191 16.98 -14.37 -7.99
CA ALA A 191 15.66 -14.65 -7.43
C ALA A 191 14.73 -13.44 -7.58
N THR A 192 13.44 -13.68 -7.71
CA THR A 192 12.40 -12.66 -7.73
C THR A 192 11.96 -12.35 -6.29
N VAL A 193 11.89 -11.07 -5.93
CA VAL A 193 11.31 -10.63 -4.66
C VAL A 193 10.20 -9.64 -4.95
N VAL A 194 9.01 -9.91 -4.42
CA VAL A 194 7.82 -9.07 -4.61
C VAL A 194 7.34 -8.59 -3.25
N SER A 195 7.17 -7.28 -3.13
CA SER A 195 6.67 -6.68 -1.90
C SER A 195 5.81 -5.46 -2.19
N TYR A 196 5.31 -4.81 -1.15
CA TYR A 196 4.53 -3.57 -1.21
C TYR A 196 4.46 -2.90 0.16
N GLY A 197 4.05 -1.63 0.17
CA GLY A 197 3.82 -0.87 1.39
C GLY A 197 5.06 -0.79 2.29
N ARG A 198 4.86 -1.00 3.59
CA ARG A 198 5.92 -0.89 4.62
C ARG A 198 7.16 -1.74 4.31
N GLN A 199 6.97 -2.94 3.78
CA GLN A 199 8.08 -3.88 3.60
C GLN A 199 8.97 -3.54 2.40
N MET A 200 8.44 -2.79 1.43
CA MET A 200 9.15 -2.52 0.18
C MET A 200 10.48 -1.76 0.37
N PRO A 201 10.56 -0.64 1.11
CA PRO A 201 11.84 0.04 1.33
C PRO A 201 12.89 -0.84 2.02
N ILE A 202 12.46 -1.75 2.90
CA ILE A 202 13.36 -2.70 3.59
C ILE A 202 13.90 -3.72 2.59
N VAL A 203 13.04 -4.28 1.75
CA VAL A 203 13.43 -5.22 0.69
C VAL A 203 14.41 -4.57 -0.29
N GLU A 204 14.12 -3.34 -0.72
CA GLU A 204 14.99 -2.58 -1.64
C GLU A 204 16.39 -2.35 -1.07
N GLU A 205 16.47 -1.93 0.19
CA GLU A 205 17.76 -1.70 0.86
C GLU A 205 18.56 -2.99 0.98
N ILE A 206 17.92 -4.09 1.41
CA ILE A 206 18.56 -5.40 1.53
C ILE A 206 19.03 -5.91 0.16
N ALA A 207 18.18 -5.83 -0.86
CA ALA A 207 18.52 -6.29 -2.20
C ALA A 207 19.73 -5.55 -2.78
N ARG A 208 19.76 -4.22 -2.62
CA ARG A 208 20.89 -3.38 -3.04
C ARG A 208 22.17 -3.77 -2.28
N ARG A 209 22.10 -3.91 -0.95
CA ARG A 209 23.27 -4.28 -0.14
C ARG A 209 23.80 -5.67 -0.49
N LEU A 210 22.93 -6.68 -0.62
CA LEU A 210 23.34 -8.04 -0.98
C LEU A 210 23.97 -8.12 -2.39
N ARG A 211 23.50 -7.30 -3.32
CA ARG A 211 24.12 -7.16 -4.63
C ARG A 211 25.53 -6.56 -4.51
N ASP A 212 25.69 -5.47 -3.75
CA ASP A 212 26.95 -4.72 -3.65
C ASP A 212 28.00 -5.49 -2.82
N GLU A 213 27.60 -6.21 -1.76
CA GLU A 213 28.50 -6.91 -0.83
C GLU A 213 28.75 -8.37 -1.21
N GLN A 214 27.76 -9.07 -1.78
CA GLN A 214 27.80 -10.51 -2.00
C GLN A 214 27.59 -10.91 -3.47
N GLY A 215 27.32 -9.96 -4.37
CA GLY A 215 27.07 -10.25 -5.77
C GLY A 215 25.77 -10.99 -6.04
N ILE A 216 24.81 -10.96 -5.12
CA ILE A 216 23.51 -11.60 -5.27
C ILE A 216 22.52 -10.60 -5.86
N ASP A 217 22.15 -10.74 -7.12
CA ASP A 217 21.26 -9.84 -7.84
C ASP A 217 19.82 -10.34 -7.82
N TYR A 218 18.96 -9.64 -7.09
CA TYR A 218 17.51 -9.89 -7.03
C TYR A 218 16.76 -9.09 -8.08
N ASP A 219 15.72 -9.71 -8.65
CA ASP A 219 14.71 -9.07 -9.48
C ASP A 219 13.57 -8.58 -8.58
N VAL A 220 13.51 -7.28 -8.29
CA VAL A 220 12.69 -6.73 -7.22
C VAL A 220 11.53 -5.92 -7.77
N PHE A 221 10.32 -6.25 -7.31
CA PHE A 221 9.08 -5.58 -7.72
C PHE A 221 8.32 -5.01 -6.53
N ASP A 222 7.95 -3.74 -6.64
CA ASP A 222 6.92 -3.12 -5.80
C ASP A 222 5.57 -3.24 -6.50
N LEU A 223 4.63 -3.96 -5.91
CA LEU A 223 3.29 -4.12 -6.48
C LEU A 223 2.53 -2.81 -6.59
N ARG A 224 2.67 -1.91 -5.62
CA ARG A 224 1.92 -0.64 -5.52
C ARG A 224 0.40 -0.80 -5.51
N THR A 225 -0.09 -1.85 -6.14
CA THR A 225 -1.52 -2.18 -6.27
C THR A 225 -1.76 -3.64 -5.92
N ILE A 226 -2.64 -3.88 -4.96
CA ILE A 226 -3.02 -5.23 -4.53
C ILE A 226 -4.06 -5.82 -5.50
N TYR A 227 -4.98 -4.97 -6.00
CA TYR A 227 -5.94 -5.40 -7.02
C TYR A 227 -6.38 -4.20 -7.89
N PRO A 228 -6.33 -4.34 -9.22
CA PRO A 228 -5.65 -5.40 -9.95
C PRO A 228 -4.14 -5.34 -9.74
N TYR A 229 -3.43 -6.45 -9.89
CA TYR A 229 -1.97 -6.51 -9.78
C TYR A 229 -1.30 -6.95 -11.09
N ASP A 230 -0.03 -6.59 -11.27
CA ASP A 230 0.73 -6.87 -12.49
C ASP A 230 1.28 -8.30 -12.50
N TRP A 231 0.39 -9.26 -12.71
CA TRP A 231 0.79 -10.66 -12.79
C TRP A 231 1.77 -10.94 -13.95
N ALA A 232 1.61 -10.25 -15.07
CA ALA A 232 2.46 -10.46 -16.24
C ALA A 232 3.95 -10.16 -15.92
N ALA A 233 4.23 -9.07 -15.22
CA ALA A 233 5.57 -8.72 -14.81
C ALA A 233 6.15 -9.74 -13.81
N ILE A 234 5.36 -10.13 -12.80
CA ILE A 234 5.79 -11.14 -11.81
C ILE A 234 6.07 -12.46 -12.50
N LYS A 235 5.15 -12.92 -13.35
CA LYS A 235 5.27 -14.18 -14.09
C LYS A 235 6.57 -14.23 -14.90
N ALA A 236 6.84 -13.20 -15.69
CA ALA A 236 8.06 -13.13 -16.51
C ALA A 236 9.34 -13.17 -15.66
N SER A 237 9.32 -12.50 -14.51
CA SER A 237 10.45 -12.52 -13.58
C SER A 237 10.66 -13.92 -12.97
N VAL A 238 9.59 -14.57 -12.52
CA VAL A 238 9.68 -15.92 -11.93
C VAL A 238 10.11 -16.96 -12.98
N GLU A 239 9.62 -16.85 -14.21
CA GLU A 239 10.09 -17.71 -15.33
C GLU A 239 11.59 -17.55 -15.59
N LYS A 240 12.12 -16.31 -15.48
CA LYS A 240 13.54 -15.99 -15.63
C LYS A 240 14.38 -16.56 -14.47
N THR A 241 13.96 -16.35 -13.23
CA THR A 241 14.77 -16.67 -12.05
C THR A 241 14.56 -18.10 -11.53
N GLY A 242 13.36 -18.62 -11.63
CA GLY A 242 12.93 -19.91 -11.05
C GLY A 242 12.80 -19.89 -9.52
N ARG A 243 12.88 -18.73 -8.89
CA ARG A 243 12.86 -18.53 -7.43
C ARG A 243 12.03 -17.31 -7.09
N VAL A 244 11.15 -17.40 -6.09
CA VAL A 244 10.34 -16.24 -5.68
C VAL A 244 10.08 -16.21 -4.18
N LEU A 245 10.16 -14.99 -3.63
CA LEU A 245 9.76 -14.63 -2.28
C LEU A 245 8.72 -13.51 -2.34
N TYR A 246 7.58 -13.71 -1.70
CA TYR A 246 6.56 -12.69 -1.46
C TYR A 246 6.68 -12.19 -0.02
N VAL A 247 6.83 -10.87 0.18
CA VAL A 247 7.01 -10.26 1.49
C VAL A 247 5.87 -9.28 1.77
N ASN A 248 5.17 -9.47 2.87
CA ASN A 248 4.12 -8.55 3.34
C ASN A 248 4.08 -8.52 4.87
N GLU A 249 3.34 -7.56 5.44
CA GLU A 249 3.19 -7.45 6.90
C GLU A 249 1.87 -8.02 7.43
N ASP A 250 0.94 -8.42 6.56
CA ASP A 250 -0.32 -9.02 6.97
C ASP A 250 -0.10 -10.38 7.62
N THR A 251 -1.10 -10.87 8.34
CA THR A 251 -1.01 -12.19 9.01
C THR A 251 -0.67 -13.31 8.02
N GLU A 252 0.08 -14.31 8.48
CA GLU A 252 0.47 -15.47 7.66
C GLU A 252 -0.70 -16.31 7.13
N ILE A 253 -1.90 -16.15 7.69
CA ILE A 253 -3.09 -16.87 7.25
C ILE A 253 -3.95 -16.03 6.32
N SER A 254 -4.16 -16.52 5.10
CA SER A 254 -5.03 -15.90 4.08
C SER A 254 -4.59 -14.50 3.63
N ASN A 255 -3.29 -14.19 3.68
CA ASN A 255 -2.75 -12.94 3.18
C ASN A 255 -2.62 -12.95 1.64
N PHE A 256 -2.33 -11.78 1.08
CA PHE A 256 -2.22 -11.64 -0.38
C PHE A 256 -1.02 -12.40 -0.96
N GLY A 257 0.06 -12.58 -0.21
CA GLY A 257 1.22 -13.38 -0.61
C GLY A 257 0.87 -14.85 -0.84
N GLU A 258 -0.04 -15.44 -0.04
CA GLU A 258 -0.54 -16.80 -0.28
C GLU A 258 -1.31 -16.93 -1.59
N HIS A 259 -2.09 -15.91 -1.97
CA HIS A 259 -2.75 -15.88 -3.28
C HIS A 259 -1.72 -15.89 -4.42
N LEU A 260 -0.68 -15.07 -4.32
CA LEU A 260 0.39 -15.00 -5.32
C LEU A 260 1.19 -16.32 -5.36
N LEU A 261 1.50 -16.91 -4.22
CA LEU A 261 2.18 -18.20 -4.12
C LEU A 261 1.36 -19.30 -4.80
N ARG A 262 0.08 -19.43 -4.47
CA ARG A 262 -0.81 -20.40 -5.11
C ARG A 262 -0.83 -20.23 -6.62
N ARG A 263 -0.96 -18.99 -7.10
CA ARG A 263 -0.96 -18.71 -8.52
C ARG A 263 0.39 -19.03 -9.19
N THR A 264 1.49 -18.79 -8.49
CA THR A 264 2.82 -19.21 -8.96
C THR A 264 2.91 -20.72 -9.13
N VAL A 265 2.43 -21.48 -8.16
CA VAL A 265 2.43 -22.95 -8.25
C VAL A 265 1.51 -23.42 -9.38
N ASP A 266 0.31 -22.86 -9.51
CA ASP A 266 -0.64 -23.26 -10.55
C ASP A 266 -0.12 -23.01 -11.97
N GLU A 267 0.54 -21.86 -12.21
CA GLU A 267 0.93 -21.45 -13.56
C GLU A 267 2.40 -21.72 -13.90
N LEU A 268 3.29 -21.82 -12.89
CA LEU A 268 4.75 -21.79 -13.08
C LEU A 268 5.46 -22.98 -12.44
N PHE A 269 4.77 -24.01 -11.98
CA PHE A 269 5.35 -25.13 -11.24
C PHE A 269 6.62 -25.69 -11.91
N TYR A 270 6.58 -25.90 -13.21
CA TYR A 270 7.70 -26.47 -13.97
C TYR A 270 8.84 -25.48 -14.26
N SER A 271 8.64 -24.19 -13.98
CA SER A 271 9.69 -23.16 -14.08
C SER A 271 10.42 -22.95 -12.76
N LEU A 272 9.88 -23.48 -11.65
CA LEU A 272 10.46 -23.32 -10.32
C LEU A 272 11.69 -24.25 -10.15
N LYS A 273 12.77 -23.66 -9.63
CA LYS A 273 13.98 -24.37 -9.21
C LYS A 273 13.94 -24.80 -7.77
N VAL A 274 13.20 -24.05 -6.95
CA VAL A 274 12.98 -24.29 -5.51
C VAL A 274 11.54 -23.94 -5.16
N ARG A 275 11.09 -24.30 -3.96
CA ARG A 275 9.75 -23.95 -3.51
C ARG A 275 9.57 -22.42 -3.45
N PRO A 276 8.43 -21.87 -3.91
CA PRO A 276 8.13 -20.46 -3.71
C PRO A 276 7.88 -20.18 -2.21
N ARG A 277 8.21 -18.97 -1.75
CA ARG A 277 8.14 -18.60 -0.33
C ARG A 277 7.25 -17.40 -0.10
N VAL A 278 6.60 -17.36 1.07
CA VAL A 278 5.92 -16.18 1.62
C VAL A 278 6.51 -15.88 2.98
N LEU A 279 6.85 -14.63 3.22
CA LEU A 279 7.18 -14.09 4.53
C LEU A 279 6.11 -13.07 4.91
N ALA A 280 5.39 -13.36 5.99
CA ALA A 280 4.25 -12.59 6.47
C ALA A 280 4.30 -12.36 7.98
N GLY A 281 3.39 -11.56 8.51
CA GLY A 281 3.22 -11.35 9.93
C GLY A 281 2.68 -12.60 10.64
N LYS A 282 2.89 -12.69 11.93
CA LYS A 282 2.41 -13.82 12.72
C LYS A 282 0.90 -13.81 12.90
N HIS A 283 0.30 -14.99 12.93
CA HIS A 283 -1.11 -15.13 13.26
C HIS A 283 -1.34 -15.03 14.77
N ILE A 284 -1.55 -13.82 15.25
CA ILE A 284 -1.77 -13.49 16.66
C ILE A 284 -3.02 -12.63 16.83
N PRO A 285 -3.68 -12.65 18.00
CA PRO A 285 -4.93 -11.88 18.22
C PRO A 285 -4.78 -10.37 18.08
N GLY A 286 -3.59 -9.83 18.21
CA GLY A 286 -3.31 -8.42 18.07
C GLY A 286 -1.84 -8.09 18.27
N ILE A 287 -1.39 -7.06 17.59
CA ILE A 287 -0.02 -6.53 17.70
C ILE A 287 0.13 -5.75 19.01
N GLY A 288 1.18 -6.05 19.77
CA GLY A 288 1.41 -5.40 21.06
C GLY A 288 1.86 -3.95 20.92
N ILE A 289 1.63 -3.14 21.98
CA ILE A 289 2.04 -1.73 22.02
C ILE A 289 3.55 -1.56 22.24
N SER A 290 4.19 -2.53 22.88
CA SER A 290 5.64 -2.50 23.08
C SER A 290 6.37 -2.66 21.75
N PRO A 291 7.41 -1.84 21.46
CA PRO A 291 8.22 -2.01 20.26
C PRO A 291 8.71 -3.44 20.06
N VAL A 292 9.18 -4.11 21.11
CA VAL A 292 9.65 -5.49 21.04
C VAL A 292 8.54 -6.46 20.63
N LEU A 293 7.31 -6.26 21.13
CA LEU A 293 6.17 -7.10 20.75
C LEU A 293 5.67 -6.81 19.33
N GLU A 294 5.73 -5.57 18.90
CA GLU A 294 5.42 -5.21 17.50
C GLU A 294 6.46 -5.81 16.55
N ASP A 295 7.75 -5.69 16.86
CA ASP A 295 8.84 -6.17 16.02
C ASP A 295 8.81 -7.69 15.82
N VAL A 296 8.44 -8.47 16.85
CA VAL A 296 8.31 -9.92 16.71
C VAL A 296 7.03 -10.37 16.01
N SER A 297 6.10 -9.45 15.79
CA SER A 297 4.78 -9.76 15.20
C SER A 297 4.80 -9.66 13.67
N VAL A 298 5.66 -8.82 13.09
CA VAL A 298 5.72 -8.55 11.64
C VAL A 298 7.15 -8.72 11.13
N PRO A 299 7.36 -9.04 9.85
CA PRO A 299 8.69 -9.20 9.29
C PRO A 299 9.56 -7.94 9.49
N GLN A 300 10.77 -8.14 10.01
CA GLN A 300 11.80 -7.14 10.19
C GLN A 300 12.94 -7.39 9.19
N ALA A 301 13.86 -6.44 9.04
CA ALA A 301 14.98 -6.53 8.10
C ALA A 301 15.78 -7.85 8.24
N ILE A 302 16.02 -8.29 9.48
CA ILE A 302 16.74 -9.56 9.75
C ILE A 302 16.00 -10.79 9.21
N HIS A 303 14.67 -10.81 9.30
CA HIS A 303 13.85 -11.91 8.80
C HIS A 303 13.82 -11.92 7.27
N ILE A 304 13.67 -10.73 6.66
CA ILE A 304 13.63 -10.55 5.20
C ILE A 304 14.98 -10.93 4.59
N GLU A 305 16.07 -10.44 5.15
CA GLU A 305 17.42 -10.77 4.68
C GLU A 305 17.70 -12.27 4.74
N LYS A 306 17.38 -12.90 5.86
CA LYS A 306 17.52 -14.35 6.03
C LYS A 306 16.78 -15.12 4.93
N GLU A 307 15.50 -14.83 4.72
CA GLU A 307 14.70 -15.50 3.69
C GLU A 307 15.21 -15.24 2.28
N MET A 308 15.66 -14.01 1.99
CA MET A 308 16.26 -13.67 0.69
C MET A 308 17.53 -14.47 0.44
N VAL A 309 18.47 -14.49 1.40
CA VAL A 309 19.73 -15.24 1.27
C VAL A 309 19.47 -16.74 1.15
N GLU A 310 18.63 -17.32 2.00
CA GLU A 310 18.27 -18.73 1.93
C GLU A 310 17.66 -19.09 0.56
N LEU A 311 16.71 -18.28 0.06
CA LEU A 311 16.13 -18.50 -1.27
C LEU A 311 17.17 -18.45 -2.39
N ALA A 312 18.10 -17.51 -2.33
CA ALA A 312 19.13 -17.34 -3.36
C ALA A 312 20.17 -18.47 -3.35
N THR A 313 20.44 -19.05 -2.20
CA THR A 313 21.47 -20.08 -2.00
C THR A 313 20.94 -21.51 -1.99
N GLU A 314 19.62 -21.70 -1.88
CA GLU A 314 18.99 -23.04 -1.89
C GLU A 314 19.37 -23.80 -3.18
N PRO A 315 19.87 -25.05 -3.09
CA PRO A 315 20.14 -25.88 -4.27
C PRO A 315 18.88 -26.11 -5.11
N ALA A 316 19.04 -26.14 -6.44
CA ALA A 316 17.95 -26.40 -7.39
C ALA A 316 17.67 -27.90 -7.52
#